data_24412943f1ef6bdf230589749b0d5f13
#
_entry.id   24412943f1ef6bdf230589749b0d5f13
#
_cell.length_a   1.000
_cell.length_b   1.000
_cell.length_c   1.000
_cell.angle_alpha   90.00
_cell.angle_beta   90.00
_cell.angle_gamma   90.00
#
_symmetry.space_group_name_H-M   'P 1'
#
loop_
_entity.id
_entity.type
_entity.pdbx_description
1 polymer ?
#
loop_
_entity_poly.entity_id
_entity_poly.type
_entity_poly.pdbx_seq_one_letter_code
_entity_poly.pdbx_strand_id
1 'polypeptide(L)'
;MAELTRERLGALRVQAKEQLAADRREVLVCAGTGCIAGGSLKIYDYLKSECEKRGLKTRVALRREGGDDAIHFKKSGCHGFCEMGPLLQIEPEGFLYTHVRLEDCDEIIERTILGGEAVERLLYELNGVRYAKHNEIPFYAKQQRVVLENCGTTDAEDIDEYLAHDGYAAFEKALFEMSDEDICREILDSGLRGRGGAGFPAGRKWDSVRRQPKGKKYVVCNGDEGDPGAFMDRSIMEGNPHSVIEGMMIAALAAGSDEGYIYVRAEYPLAVERLRIAIARDEELGLLGDNILGTDFSFHLHINRGAGAFVCGEGSALTASIEGKRGMPRVKPPRTVEQGLWARPTVLNNVETYANVPQIILRGSAWFHSIGTEKSPGTKAFALTGNVVNTGLIEVPRGATLREIIFDIGGGIKDGKKFKAVQIGGPAGGCLTEEHLDLPLDFDSLKKVGAIIGSGGLVVMDEGTCMVETARFFMSFTQNESCGKCVPCREGTKRMLEILTRIVNNEGSLEDLDLLEELSRTITETALCGLGQAACNPVVSTLKYFRKEYLAHVVDHHCPICNGRKRRLVIKPELCKGCGKCKRNCPMEAISGEIRMPHTIDNEKCIHCGACWGACPFGAIDAIEED
;
A
#
# COMPACT_ATOMS: atom_id res chain seq x y z
N MET A 1 3.49 -6.01 -36.91
CA MET A 1 2.49 -4.91 -36.74
C MET A 1 3.06 -3.63 -37.29
N ALA A 2 2.25 -2.66 -37.75
CA ALA A 2 2.77 -1.35 -38.14
C ALA A 2 3.39 -0.66 -36.92
N GLU A 3 4.56 -0.03 -37.12
CA GLU A 3 5.29 0.70 -36.08
C GLU A 3 4.40 1.76 -35.42
N LEU A 4 4.45 1.86 -34.09
CA LEU A 4 3.70 2.89 -33.34
C LEU A 4 4.42 4.22 -33.52
N THR A 5 3.72 5.20 -34.11
CA THR A 5 4.22 6.57 -34.23
C THR A 5 3.51 7.51 -33.24
N ARG A 6 4.06 8.72 -33.05
CA ARG A 6 3.45 9.78 -32.24
C ARG A 6 2.00 10.05 -32.63
N GLU A 7 1.75 10.23 -33.94
CA GLU A 7 0.41 10.53 -34.48
C GLU A 7 -0.55 9.38 -34.22
N ARG A 8 -0.09 8.13 -34.37
CA ARG A 8 -0.91 6.95 -34.13
C ARG A 8 -1.29 6.81 -32.67
N LEU A 9 -0.34 7.05 -31.73
CA LEU A 9 -0.62 7.04 -30.30
C LEU A 9 -1.65 8.13 -29.93
N GLY A 10 -1.50 9.34 -30.49
CA GLY A 10 -2.48 10.41 -30.32
C GLY A 10 -3.87 10.03 -30.83
N ALA A 11 -3.96 9.39 -32.02
CA ALA A 11 -5.23 8.90 -32.56
C ALA A 11 -5.87 7.82 -31.68
N LEU A 12 -5.08 6.91 -31.10
CA LEU A 12 -5.57 5.89 -30.18
C LEU A 12 -6.18 6.50 -28.93
N ARG A 13 -5.54 7.53 -28.33
CA ARG A 13 -6.09 8.25 -27.17
C ARG A 13 -7.41 8.93 -27.51
N VAL A 14 -7.50 9.61 -28.65
CA VAL A 14 -8.75 10.24 -29.10
C VAL A 14 -9.86 9.21 -29.25
N GLN A 15 -9.59 8.12 -29.95
CA GLN A 15 -10.54 7.03 -30.14
C GLN A 15 -10.99 6.41 -28.80
N ALA A 16 -10.07 6.17 -27.88
CA ALA A 16 -10.39 5.62 -26.55
C ALA A 16 -11.28 6.59 -25.74
N LYS A 17 -10.99 7.90 -25.78
CA LYS A 17 -11.83 8.93 -25.13
C LYS A 17 -13.25 8.96 -25.71
N GLU A 18 -13.39 8.92 -27.04
CA GLU A 18 -14.68 8.90 -27.70
C GLU A 18 -15.49 7.65 -27.32
N GLN A 19 -14.82 6.49 -27.24
CA GLN A 19 -15.46 5.23 -26.86
C GLN A 19 -15.90 5.23 -25.39
N LEU A 20 -15.07 5.77 -24.47
CA LEU A 20 -15.42 5.89 -23.06
C LEU A 20 -16.59 6.87 -22.87
N ALA A 21 -16.57 8.01 -23.57
CA ALA A 21 -17.65 9.00 -23.50
C ALA A 21 -18.97 8.50 -24.10
N ALA A 22 -18.95 7.50 -24.97
CA ALA A 22 -20.13 6.87 -25.55
C ALA A 22 -20.79 5.85 -24.61
N ASP A 23 -20.14 5.46 -23.51
CA ASP A 23 -20.68 4.51 -22.55
C ASP A 23 -21.90 5.11 -21.83
N ARG A 24 -23.03 4.42 -22.00
CA ARG A 24 -24.29 4.83 -21.37
C ARG A 24 -24.46 4.22 -19.98
N ARG A 25 -23.89 3.05 -19.78
CA ARG A 25 -23.98 2.31 -18.52
C ARG A 25 -22.71 1.49 -18.27
N GLU A 26 -22.14 1.71 -17.09
CA GLU A 26 -20.97 0.99 -16.63
C GLU A 26 -21.28 0.27 -15.31
N VAL A 27 -20.78 -0.95 -15.19
CA VAL A 27 -20.85 -1.78 -13.98
C VAL A 27 -19.41 -2.05 -13.53
N LEU A 28 -18.96 -1.31 -12.52
CA LEU A 28 -17.60 -1.39 -12.01
C LEU A 28 -17.57 -2.28 -10.77
N VAL A 29 -16.96 -3.43 -10.88
CA VAL A 29 -16.78 -4.37 -9.76
C VAL A 29 -15.37 -4.25 -9.24
N CYS A 30 -15.22 -3.89 -7.98
CA CYS A 30 -13.89 -3.78 -7.37
C CYS A 30 -13.14 -5.11 -7.44
N ALA A 31 -12.04 -5.10 -8.17
CA ALA A 31 -11.15 -6.25 -8.36
C ALA A 31 -9.78 -6.04 -7.69
N GLY A 32 -9.72 -5.30 -6.58
CA GLY A 32 -8.58 -5.28 -5.67
C GLY A 32 -8.55 -6.52 -4.77
N THR A 33 -7.38 -6.88 -4.27
CA THR A 33 -7.12 -8.12 -3.51
C THR A 33 -8.17 -8.41 -2.42
N GLY A 34 -8.61 -7.41 -1.64
CA GLY A 34 -9.59 -7.59 -0.56
C GLY A 34 -10.97 -7.98 -1.07
N CYS A 35 -11.48 -7.28 -2.10
CA CYS A 35 -12.77 -7.57 -2.71
C CYS A 35 -12.78 -8.92 -3.44
N ILE A 36 -11.68 -9.28 -4.14
CA ILE A 36 -11.52 -10.61 -4.75
C ILE A 36 -11.62 -11.71 -3.70
N ALA A 37 -10.96 -11.55 -2.57
CA ALA A 37 -11.03 -12.49 -1.45
C ALA A 37 -12.48 -12.61 -0.89
N GLY A 38 -13.25 -11.51 -0.93
CA GLY A 38 -14.68 -11.46 -0.60
C GLY A 38 -15.62 -12.01 -1.68
N GLY A 39 -15.07 -12.42 -2.84
CA GLY A 39 -15.86 -13.05 -3.91
C GLY A 39 -16.32 -12.10 -5.02
N SER A 40 -15.77 -10.91 -5.16
CA SER A 40 -16.21 -9.90 -6.15
C SER A 40 -16.14 -10.40 -7.61
N LEU A 41 -15.16 -11.24 -7.97
CA LEU A 41 -15.10 -11.80 -9.32
C LEU A 41 -16.28 -12.75 -9.62
N LYS A 42 -16.79 -13.48 -8.63
CA LYS A 42 -17.99 -14.29 -8.80
C LYS A 42 -19.23 -13.41 -9.03
N ILE A 43 -19.29 -12.27 -8.35
CA ILE A 43 -20.33 -11.25 -8.55
C ILE A 43 -20.25 -10.69 -9.97
N TYR A 44 -19.04 -10.33 -10.43
CA TYR A 44 -18.80 -9.87 -11.79
C TYR A 44 -19.28 -10.87 -12.85
N ASP A 45 -18.85 -12.14 -12.74
CA ASP A 45 -19.21 -13.19 -13.69
C ASP A 45 -20.73 -13.45 -13.70
N TYR A 46 -21.36 -13.45 -12.52
CA TYR A 46 -22.80 -13.67 -12.40
C TYR A 46 -23.59 -12.51 -13.04
N LEU A 47 -23.30 -11.26 -12.65
CA LEU A 47 -23.98 -10.08 -13.20
C LEU A 47 -23.89 -10.04 -14.72
N LYS A 48 -22.69 -10.22 -15.27
CA LYS A 48 -22.46 -10.23 -16.71
C LYS A 48 -23.26 -11.36 -17.41
N SER A 49 -23.12 -12.61 -16.95
CA SER A 49 -23.76 -13.76 -17.57
C SER A 49 -25.28 -13.69 -17.48
N GLU A 50 -25.81 -13.17 -16.38
CA GLU A 50 -27.25 -13.05 -16.18
C GLU A 50 -27.86 -11.91 -17.03
N CYS A 51 -27.15 -10.80 -17.20
CA CYS A 51 -27.54 -9.77 -18.16
C CYS A 51 -27.59 -10.32 -19.59
N GLU A 52 -26.60 -11.11 -20.01
CA GLU A 52 -26.57 -11.76 -21.32
C GLU A 52 -27.75 -12.74 -21.52
N LYS A 53 -28.09 -13.57 -20.50
CA LYS A 53 -29.25 -14.46 -20.55
C LYS A 53 -30.57 -13.71 -20.68
N ARG A 54 -30.67 -12.51 -20.10
CA ARG A 54 -31.83 -11.61 -20.21
C ARG A 54 -31.87 -10.86 -21.54
N GLY A 55 -30.91 -11.11 -22.46
CA GLY A 55 -30.86 -10.52 -23.79
C GLY A 55 -30.23 -9.11 -23.82
N LEU A 56 -29.57 -8.69 -22.75
CA LEU A 56 -28.86 -7.42 -22.71
C LEU A 56 -27.48 -7.57 -23.37
N LYS A 57 -27.09 -6.60 -24.16
CA LYS A 57 -25.75 -6.55 -24.74
C LYS A 57 -24.73 -6.18 -23.66
N THR A 58 -23.65 -6.93 -23.55
CA THR A 58 -22.55 -6.66 -22.62
C THR A 58 -21.22 -6.50 -23.35
N ARG A 59 -20.29 -5.75 -22.76
CA ARG A 59 -18.91 -5.66 -23.20
C ARG A 59 -17.97 -5.60 -22.02
N VAL A 60 -16.69 -5.96 -22.24
CA VAL A 60 -15.65 -5.99 -21.19
C VAL A 60 -14.40 -5.24 -21.58
N ALA A 61 -14.23 -4.87 -22.85
CA ALA A 61 -13.09 -4.07 -23.30
C ALA A 61 -13.58 -2.81 -24.00
N LEU A 62 -12.85 -1.72 -23.81
CA LEU A 62 -13.23 -0.42 -24.34
C LEU A 62 -13.20 -0.42 -25.88
N ARG A 63 -12.14 -0.95 -26.48
CA ARG A 63 -11.95 -1.02 -27.93
C ARG A 63 -12.65 -2.20 -28.57
N ARG A 64 -13.97 -2.34 -28.49
CA ARG A 64 -14.65 -3.48 -29.11
C ARG A 64 -15.99 -3.20 -29.75
N GLU A 65 -16.30 -4.13 -30.70
CA GLU A 65 -17.56 -4.32 -31.40
C GLU A 65 -18.73 -4.56 -30.42
N GLY A 66 -19.43 -3.58 -30.11
CA GLY A 66 -20.69 -3.57 -29.39
C GLY A 66 -21.23 -2.17 -29.59
N GLY A 67 -22.44 -2.04 -30.15
CA GLY A 67 -23.02 -0.72 -30.33
C GLY A 67 -23.10 0.06 -29.02
N ASP A 68 -23.36 1.35 -29.08
CA ASP A 68 -23.49 2.31 -27.95
C ASP A 68 -24.48 1.89 -26.85
N ASP A 69 -25.22 0.80 -27.04
CA ASP A 69 -26.23 0.27 -26.11
C ASP A 69 -25.70 -0.86 -25.21
N ALA A 70 -24.42 -1.25 -25.30
CA ALA A 70 -23.87 -2.32 -24.49
C ALA A 70 -23.54 -1.85 -23.07
N ILE A 71 -23.86 -2.65 -22.06
CA ILE A 71 -23.44 -2.46 -20.67
C ILE A 71 -21.96 -2.80 -20.58
N HIS A 72 -21.14 -1.84 -20.14
CA HIS A 72 -19.71 -2.04 -19.96
C HIS A 72 -19.40 -2.59 -18.57
N PHE A 73 -18.98 -3.84 -18.49
CA PHE A 73 -18.56 -4.50 -17.26
C PHE A 73 -17.05 -4.36 -17.07
N LYS A 74 -16.64 -3.72 -15.96
CA LYS A 74 -15.24 -3.44 -15.66
C LYS A 74 -14.79 -4.17 -14.38
N LYS A 75 -13.60 -4.76 -14.44
CA LYS A 75 -12.87 -5.20 -13.23
C LYS A 75 -12.01 -4.03 -12.75
N SER A 76 -12.64 -3.09 -12.08
CA SER A 76 -11.94 -1.88 -11.65
C SER A 76 -10.84 -2.17 -10.64
N GLY A 77 -9.86 -1.27 -10.56
CA GLY A 77 -8.86 -1.26 -9.50
C GLY A 77 -9.48 -1.09 -8.10
N CYS A 78 -8.64 -1.07 -7.08
CA CYS A 78 -9.14 -0.93 -5.70
C CYS A 78 -9.84 0.43 -5.51
N HIS A 79 -11.11 0.41 -5.08
CA HIS A 79 -11.86 1.62 -4.72
C HIS A 79 -11.36 2.29 -3.44
N GLY A 80 -10.56 1.59 -2.64
CA GLY A 80 -9.98 2.09 -1.40
C GLY A 80 -10.82 1.87 -0.15
N PHE A 81 -12.09 1.52 -0.25
CA PHE A 81 -13.00 1.35 0.88
C PHE A 81 -13.06 -0.12 1.35
N CYS A 82 -11.95 -0.62 1.87
CA CYS A 82 -11.65 -2.05 1.94
C CYS A 82 -12.56 -2.87 2.86
N GLU A 83 -12.98 -2.36 4.02
CA GLU A 83 -13.90 -3.10 4.91
C GLU A 83 -15.33 -3.18 4.38
N MET A 84 -15.70 -2.29 3.46
CA MET A 84 -17.04 -2.26 2.86
C MET A 84 -17.18 -3.19 1.65
N GLY A 85 -16.13 -3.92 1.29
CA GLY A 85 -16.15 -4.85 0.15
C GLY A 85 -16.95 -6.12 0.38
N PRO A 86 -17.37 -6.80 -0.69
CA PRO A 86 -17.24 -6.44 -2.11
C PRO A 86 -17.98 -5.17 -2.51
N LEU A 87 -17.32 -4.31 -3.30
CA LEU A 87 -17.88 -3.04 -3.76
C LEU A 87 -18.33 -3.14 -5.22
N LEU A 88 -19.45 -2.52 -5.52
CA LEU A 88 -20.02 -2.41 -6.86
C LEU A 88 -20.45 -0.96 -7.09
N GLN A 89 -19.94 -0.34 -8.15
CA GLN A 89 -20.38 1.00 -8.58
C GLN A 89 -21.11 0.90 -9.92
N ILE A 90 -22.19 1.66 -10.08
CA ILE A 90 -22.99 1.69 -11.30
C ILE A 90 -23.13 3.13 -11.78
N GLU A 91 -22.69 3.35 -13.02
CA GLU A 91 -22.84 4.62 -13.73
C GLU A 91 -23.94 4.53 -14.79
N PRO A 92 -24.63 5.62 -15.11
CA PRO A 92 -24.35 7.02 -14.74
C PRO A 92 -24.96 7.47 -13.41
N GLU A 93 -25.70 6.63 -12.69
CA GLU A 93 -26.36 7.03 -11.44
C GLU A 93 -25.35 7.37 -10.32
N GLY A 94 -24.14 6.83 -10.39
CA GLY A 94 -23.09 7.01 -9.39
C GLY A 94 -23.32 6.20 -8.11
N PHE A 95 -24.20 5.18 -8.13
CA PHE A 95 -24.52 4.38 -6.95
C PHE A 95 -23.34 3.52 -6.55
N LEU A 96 -22.95 3.58 -5.28
CA LEU A 96 -21.94 2.68 -4.69
C LEU A 96 -22.61 1.73 -3.71
N TYR A 97 -22.57 0.44 -4.03
CA TYR A 97 -23.04 -0.63 -3.17
C TYR A 97 -21.91 -1.26 -2.38
N THR A 98 -22.18 -1.53 -1.10
CA THR A 98 -21.25 -2.12 -0.15
C THR A 98 -21.70 -3.52 0.26
N HIS A 99 -20.75 -4.37 0.69
CA HIS A 99 -21.03 -5.73 1.16
C HIS A 99 -21.88 -6.59 0.21
N VAL A 100 -21.72 -6.36 -1.11
CA VAL A 100 -22.51 -7.04 -2.14
C VAL A 100 -22.25 -8.54 -2.12
N ARG A 101 -23.32 -9.34 -2.23
CA ARG A 101 -23.29 -10.80 -2.29
C ARG A 101 -23.93 -11.31 -3.58
N LEU A 102 -23.69 -12.57 -3.92
CA LEU A 102 -24.31 -13.18 -5.09
C LEU A 102 -25.84 -13.14 -5.05
N GLU A 103 -26.42 -13.27 -3.85
CA GLU A 103 -27.88 -13.22 -3.64
C GLU A 103 -28.49 -11.82 -3.92
N ASP A 104 -27.67 -10.78 -3.98
CA ASP A 104 -28.12 -9.41 -4.27
C ASP A 104 -28.16 -9.11 -5.77
N CYS A 105 -27.49 -9.93 -6.58
CA CYS A 105 -27.24 -9.61 -7.99
C CYS A 105 -28.50 -9.48 -8.82
N ASP A 106 -29.50 -10.34 -8.61
CA ASP A 106 -30.77 -10.27 -9.36
C ASP A 106 -31.54 -8.97 -9.05
N GLU A 107 -31.58 -8.58 -7.77
CA GLU A 107 -32.20 -7.32 -7.37
C GLU A 107 -31.46 -6.11 -7.97
N ILE A 108 -30.13 -6.15 -8.00
CA ILE A 108 -29.30 -5.10 -8.62
C ILE A 108 -29.59 -5.02 -10.13
N ILE A 109 -29.71 -6.16 -10.83
CA ILE A 109 -30.04 -6.16 -12.26
C ILE A 109 -31.41 -5.53 -12.48
N GLU A 110 -32.44 -5.98 -11.74
CA GLU A 110 -33.80 -5.52 -11.95
C GLU A 110 -34.01 -4.06 -11.58
N ARG A 111 -33.57 -3.67 -10.37
CA ARG A 111 -33.84 -2.32 -9.88
C ARG A 111 -32.86 -1.29 -10.43
N THR A 112 -31.56 -1.61 -10.49
CA THR A 112 -30.57 -0.60 -10.85
C THR A 112 -30.20 -0.66 -12.33
N ILE A 113 -29.76 -1.83 -12.83
CA ILE A 113 -29.27 -1.90 -14.21
C ILE A 113 -30.42 -1.67 -15.22
N LEU A 114 -31.60 -2.20 -14.95
CA LEU A 114 -32.77 -2.02 -15.81
C LEU A 114 -33.66 -0.85 -15.40
N GLY A 115 -33.86 -0.65 -14.09
CA GLY A 115 -34.80 0.34 -13.55
C GLY A 115 -34.20 1.70 -13.21
N GLY A 116 -32.87 1.83 -13.07
CA GLY A 116 -32.22 3.08 -12.66
C GLY A 116 -32.46 3.47 -11.20
N GLU A 117 -32.97 2.55 -10.37
CA GLU A 117 -33.28 2.80 -8.95
C GLU A 117 -32.24 2.19 -8.03
N ALA A 118 -31.95 2.85 -6.91
CA ALA A 118 -31.03 2.32 -5.91
C ALA A 118 -31.61 1.12 -5.15
N VAL A 119 -30.76 0.15 -4.80
CA VAL A 119 -31.04 -0.88 -3.81
C VAL A 119 -30.65 -0.34 -2.45
N GLU A 120 -31.61 0.27 -1.73
CA GLU A 120 -31.40 1.06 -0.50
C GLU A 120 -30.59 0.32 0.58
N ARG A 121 -30.81 -1.00 0.76
CA ARG A 121 -30.14 -1.80 1.80
C ARG A 121 -28.64 -2.04 1.55
N LEU A 122 -28.18 -1.83 0.31
CA LEU A 122 -26.78 -2.00 -0.08
C LEU A 122 -26.00 -0.67 -0.06
N LEU A 123 -26.70 0.44 0.16
CA LEU A 123 -26.06 1.75 0.26
C LEU A 123 -25.26 1.86 1.56
N TYR A 124 -24.17 2.61 1.49
CA TYR A 124 -23.37 2.92 2.67
C TYR A 124 -24.15 3.81 3.65
N GLU A 125 -24.09 3.47 4.95
CA GLU A 125 -24.73 4.24 6.01
C GLU A 125 -23.69 4.65 7.07
N LEU A 126 -23.70 5.93 7.45
CA LEU A 126 -22.88 6.46 8.53
C LEU A 126 -23.75 7.34 9.44
N ASN A 127 -23.79 7.04 10.74
CA ASN A 127 -24.54 7.82 11.75
C ASN A 127 -26.04 8.00 11.38
N GLY A 128 -26.65 6.98 10.77
CA GLY A 128 -28.05 7.00 10.37
C GLY A 128 -28.34 7.75 9.05
N VAL A 129 -27.29 8.22 8.37
CA VAL A 129 -27.41 8.85 7.04
C VAL A 129 -26.95 7.87 5.97
N ARG A 130 -27.79 7.61 4.98
CA ARG A 130 -27.47 6.79 3.82
C ARG A 130 -26.98 7.66 2.67
N TYR A 131 -25.92 7.17 2.03
CA TYR A 131 -25.27 7.84 0.90
C TYR A 131 -25.45 6.98 -0.34
N ALA A 132 -26.19 7.51 -1.33
CA ALA A 132 -26.44 6.79 -2.56
C ALA A 132 -25.24 6.88 -3.52
N LYS A 133 -24.64 8.04 -3.63
CA LYS A 133 -23.60 8.30 -4.61
C LYS A 133 -22.23 8.23 -3.99
N HIS A 134 -21.31 7.63 -4.73
CA HIS A 134 -19.90 7.49 -4.37
C HIS A 134 -19.27 8.82 -3.89
N ASN A 135 -19.49 9.90 -4.62
CA ASN A 135 -18.90 11.22 -4.33
C ASN A 135 -19.54 11.96 -3.14
N GLU A 136 -20.67 11.49 -2.63
CA GLU A 136 -21.34 12.06 -1.44
C GLU A 136 -20.83 11.42 -0.14
N ILE A 137 -20.22 10.23 -0.22
CA ILE A 137 -19.70 9.53 0.95
C ILE A 137 -18.51 10.32 1.53
N PRO A 138 -18.53 10.69 2.83
CA PRO A 138 -17.47 11.49 3.45
C PRO A 138 -16.07 10.90 3.26
N PHE A 139 -15.96 9.56 3.23
CA PHE A 139 -14.71 8.85 2.96
C PHE A 139 -14.08 9.26 1.62
N TYR A 140 -14.88 9.49 0.57
CA TYR A 140 -14.39 9.92 -0.75
C TYR A 140 -14.38 11.44 -0.92
N ALA A 141 -15.45 12.11 -0.48
CA ALA A 141 -15.65 13.55 -0.69
C ALA A 141 -14.56 14.43 -0.06
N LYS A 142 -13.90 13.92 0.98
CA LYS A 142 -12.85 14.63 1.72
C LYS A 142 -11.43 14.35 1.22
N GLN A 143 -11.28 13.48 0.22
CA GLN A 143 -9.98 13.15 -0.38
C GLN A 143 -9.67 14.05 -1.57
N GLN A 144 -8.38 14.21 -1.85
CA GLN A 144 -7.87 14.74 -3.11
C GLN A 144 -6.97 13.69 -3.74
N ARG A 145 -7.49 13.02 -4.77
CA ARG A 145 -6.80 11.91 -5.43
C ARG A 145 -6.05 12.40 -6.65
N VAL A 146 -4.78 12.07 -6.74
CA VAL A 146 -3.88 12.30 -7.88
C VAL A 146 -3.38 10.95 -8.41
N VAL A 147 -2.73 10.17 -7.56
CA VAL A 147 -2.24 8.83 -7.92
C VAL A 147 -3.38 7.81 -7.95
N LEU A 148 -4.35 7.97 -7.07
CA LEU A 148 -5.52 7.09 -6.97
C LEU A 148 -6.73 7.59 -7.79
N GLU A 149 -6.58 8.64 -8.61
CA GLU A 149 -7.68 9.24 -9.38
C GLU A 149 -8.42 8.19 -10.22
N ASN A 150 -7.67 7.35 -10.93
CA ASN A 150 -8.21 6.31 -11.80
C ASN A 150 -8.40 4.94 -11.11
N CYS A 151 -7.96 4.80 -9.84
CA CYS A 151 -8.20 3.57 -9.09
C CYS A 151 -9.68 3.47 -8.70
N GLY A 152 -10.32 2.38 -9.13
CA GLY A 152 -11.74 2.15 -8.91
C GLY A 152 -12.64 2.57 -10.06
N THR A 153 -12.15 3.31 -11.04
CA THR A 153 -12.91 3.79 -12.20
C THR A 153 -12.50 3.14 -13.51
N THR A 154 -11.26 2.67 -13.61
CA THR A 154 -10.70 2.04 -14.81
C THR A 154 -10.51 0.54 -14.65
N ASP A 155 -10.62 -0.21 -15.74
CA ASP A 155 -10.16 -1.60 -15.80
C ASP A 155 -8.63 -1.63 -15.97
N ALA A 156 -7.93 -2.12 -14.95
CA ALA A 156 -6.46 -2.16 -14.95
C ALA A 156 -5.85 -3.17 -15.94
N GLU A 157 -6.66 -4.05 -16.57
CA GLU A 157 -6.26 -5.01 -17.59
C GLU A 157 -6.44 -4.45 -19.02
N ASP A 158 -7.13 -3.31 -19.17
CA ASP A 158 -7.40 -2.68 -20.47
C ASP A 158 -6.59 -1.39 -20.64
N ILE A 159 -5.57 -1.44 -21.50
CA ILE A 159 -4.72 -0.28 -21.81
C ILE A 159 -5.51 0.87 -22.46
N ASP A 160 -6.60 0.57 -23.18
CA ASP A 160 -7.40 1.61 -23.83
C ASP A 160 -8.15 2.46 -22.78
N GLU A 161 -8.50 1.91 -21.64
CA GLU A 161 -8.99 2.68 -20.49
C GLU A 161 -7.93 3.67 -19.96
N TYR A 162 -6.67 3.24 -19.87
CA TYR A 162 -5.59 4.14 -19.49
C TYR A 162 -5.35 5.23 -20.55
N LEU A 163 -5.39 4.86 -21.85
CA LEU A 163 -5.27 5.81 -22.97
C LEU A 163 -6.42 6.84 -22.97
N ALA A 164 -7.66 6.43 -22.62
CA ALA A 164 -8.80 7.33 -22.50
C ALA A 164 -8.61 8.43 -21.42
N HIS A 165 -7.76 8.17 -20.43
CA HIS A 165 -7.37 9.11 -19.37
C HIS A 165 -6.01 9.80 -19.65
N ASP A 166 -5.69 10.08 -20.90
CA ASP A 166 -4.42 10.69 -21.34
C ASP A 166 -3.16 9.84 -21.06
N GLY A 167 -3.31 8.53 -20.93
CA GLY A 167 -2.19 7.62 -20.72
C GLY A 167 -1.11 7.78 -21.79
N TYR A 168 0.15 7.73 -21.36
CA TYR A 168 1.36 7.92 -22.17
C TYR A 168 1.50 9.28 -22.85
N ALA A 169 0.60 10.25 -22.59
CA ALA A 169 0.75 11.61 -23.10
C ALA A 169 1.90 12.35 -22.40
N ALA A 170 2.13 12.05 -21.11
CA ALA A 170 3.27 12.61 -20.38
C ALA A 170 4.60 12.09 -20.92
N PHE A 171 4.69 10.79 -21.19
CA PHE A 171 5.87 10.19 -21.80
C PHE A 171 6.12 10.76 -23.20
N GLU A 172 5.06 10.86 -24.05
CA GLU A 172 5.16 11.47 -25.37
C GLU A 172 5.69 12.91 -25.29
N LYS A 173 5.14 13.73 -24.40
CA LYS A 173 5.62 15.10 -24.16
C LYS A 173 7.09 15.11 -23.75
N ALA A 174 7.47 14.25 -22.78
CA ALA A 174 8.84 14.16 -22.31
C ALA A 174 9.82 13.74 -23.43
N LEU A 175 9.43 12.78 -24.28
CA LEU A 175 10.26 12.24 -25.35
C LEU A 175 10.51 13.22 -26.49
N PHE A 176 9.48 13.99 -26.90
CA PHE A 176 9.56 14.85 -28.07
C PHE A 176 9.79 16.33 -27.78
N GLU A 177 9.49 16.79 -26.56
CA GLU A 177 9.44 18.23 -26.26
C GLU A 177 10.37 18.66 -25.11
N MET A 178 11.01 17.70 -24.40
CA MET A 178 11.85 18.01 -23.25
C MET A 178 13.24 17.38 -23.39
N SER A 179 14.27 18.08 -22.90
CA SER A 179 15.57 17.47 -22.72
C SER A 179 15.62 16.65 -21.40
N ASP A 180 16.62 15.77 -21.27
CA ASP A 180 16.89 15.02 -20.04
C ASP A 180 17.06 15.94 -18.81
N GLU A 181 17.67 17.12 -19.03
CA GLU A 181 17.82 18.15 -17.99
C GLU A 181 16.49 18.82 -17.64
N ASP A 182 15.64 19.13 -18.63
CA ASP A 182 14.34 19.75 -18.41
C ASP A 182 13.41 18.81 -17.63
N ILE A 183 13.42 17.52 -17.95
CA ILE A 183 12.65 16.52 -17.18
C ILE A 183 13.12 16.50 -15.73
N CYS A 184 14.43 16.41 -15.49
CA CYS A 184 14.97 16.45 -14.11
C CYS A 184 14.59 17.71 -13.37
N ARG A 185 14.61 18.88 -14.06
CA ARG A 185 14.25 20.17 -13.50
C ARG A 185 12.77 20.24 -13.17
N GLU A 186 11.89 19.81 -14.08
CA GLU A 186 10.43 19.79 -13.87
C GLU A 186 10.06 18.98 -12.62
N ILE A 187 10.67 17.79 -12.47
CA ILE A 187 10.46 16.95 -11.28
C ILE A 187 11.08 17.56 -10.02
N LEU A 188 12.18 18.28 -10.14
CA LEU A 188 12.78 18.98 -8.99
C LEU A 188 11.92 20.16 -8.54
N ASP A 189 11.48 20.99 -9.49
CA ASP A 189 10.67 22.19 -9.25
C ASP A 189 9.26 21.87 -8.75
N SER A 190 8.72 20.69 -9.11
CA SER A 190 7.48 20.17 -8.51
C SER A 190 7.59 19.92 -7.01
N GLY A 191 8.82 19.80 -6.48
CA GLY A 191 9.06 19.43 -5.09
C GLY A 191 8.73 17.98 -4.76
N LEU A 192 8.56 17.09 -5.75
CA LEU A 192 8.29 15.68 -5.53
C LEU A 192 9.41 15.03 -4.70
N ARG A 193 9.05 14.61 -3.49
CA ARG A 193 9.92 13.84 -2.60
C ARG A 193 9.48 12.38 -2.60
N GLY A 194 10.44 11.47 -2.44
CA GLY A 194 10.18 10.02 -2.42
C GLY A 194 9.06 9.62 -1.45
N ARG A 195 8.11 8.81 -1.92
CA ARG A 195 6.91 8.35 -1.20
C ARG A 195 7.12 7.07 -0.39
N GLY A 196 8.26 6.40 -0.55
CA GLY A 196 8.63 5.21 0.22
C GLY A 196 9.24 5.48 1.62
N GLY A 197 9.02 6.66 2.20
CA GLY A 197 9.36 6.98 3.59
C GLY A 197 10.56 7.92 3.78
N ALA A 198 11.64 7.78 3.01
CA ALA A 198 12.86 8.59 3.20
C ALA A 198 12.74 10.05 2.74
N GLY A 199 11.78 10.38 1.88
CA GLY A 199 11.49 11.75 1.46
C GLY A 199 12.60 12.48 0.70
N PHE A 200 13.53 11.78 0.06
CA PHE A 200 14.58 12.42 -0.74
C PHE A 200 13.99 13.01 -2.03
N PRO A 201 14.41 14.23 -2.46
CA PRO A 201 13.90 14.85 -3.69
C PRO A 201 14.16 13.98 -4.93
N ALA A 202 13.10 13.62 -5.66
CA ALA A 202 13.18 12.70 -6.80
C ALA A 202 14.01 13.28 -7.95
N GLY A 203 13.76 14.54 -8.34
CA GLY A 203 14.50 15.21 -9.41
C GLY A 203 15.99 15.32 -9.15
N ARG A 204 16.41 15.57 -7.89
CA ARG A 204 17.83 15.58 -7.51
C ARG A 204 18.46 14.20 -7.67
N LYS A 205 17.72 13.13 -7.35
CA LYS A 205 18.19 11.75 -7.54
C LYS A 205 18.41 11.44 -9.01
N TRP A 206 17.45 11.81 -9.87
CA TRP A 206 17.50 11.58 -11.31
C TRP A 206 18.67 12.35 -11.95
N ASP A 207 18.81 13.64 -11.63
CA ASP A 207 19.93 14.46 -12.12
C ASP A 207 21.31 13.91 -11.67
N SER A 208 21.38 13.36 -10.46
CA SER A 208 22.61 12.70 -9.98
C SER A 208 22.98 11.48 -10.82
N VAL A 209 22.02 10.69 -11.31
CA VAL A 209 22.27 9.57 -12.22
C VAL A 209 22.52 10.06 -13.64
N ARG A 210 21.77 11.06 -14.12
CA ARG A 210 21.98 11.71 -15.43
C ARG A 210 23.42 12.14 -15.61
N ARG A 211 23.99 12.81 -14.61
CA ARG A 211 25.38 13.33 -14.62
C ARG A 211 26.47 12.27 -14.48
N GLN A 212 26.12 11.01 -14.18
CA GLN A 212 27.13 9.94 -14.18
C GLN A 212 27.69 9.72 -15.60
N PRO A 213 28.91 9.19 -15.74
CA PRO A 213 29.51 8.90 -17.03
C PRO A 213 28.56 8.14 -17.95
N LYS A 214 28.67 8.37 -19.27
CA LYS A 214 27.92 7.63 -20.29
C LYS A 214 28.21 6.12 -20.15
N GLY A 215 27.18 5.32 -20.34
CA GLY A 215 27.23 3.86 -20.23
C GLY A 215 25.96 3.29 -19.66
N LYS A 216 25.95 2.01 -19.33
CA LYS A 216 24.77 1.31 -18.82
C LYS A 216 24.32 1.93 -17.49
N LYS A 217 23.05 2.26 -17.41
CA LYS A 217 22.34 2.75 -16.23
C LYS A 217 21.04 1.97 -16.07
N TYR A 218 20.46 2.00 -14.88
CA TYR A 218 19.23 1.27 -14.59
C TYR A 218 18.19 2.16 -13.91
N VAL A 219 16.92 1.81 -14.16
CA VAL A 219 15.77 2.37 -13.43
C VAL A 219 15.11 1.24 -12.62
N VAL A 220 14.92 1.44 -11.34
CA VAL A 220 14.35 0.42 -10.44
C VAL A 220 13.15 1.00 -9.71
N CYS A 221 12.03 0.31 -9.79
CA CYS A 221 10.83 0.56 -9.00
C CYS A 221 10.84 -0.34 -7.77
N ASN A 222 10.77 0.28 -6.60
CA ASN A 222 10.69 -0.40 -5.32
C ASN A 222 9.21 -0.57 -4.92
N GLY A 223 8.70 -1.77 -5.14
CA GLY A 223 7.39 -2.24 -4.69
C GLY A 223 7.48 -3.23 -3.53
N ASP A 224 8.58 -3.20 -2.76
CA ASP A 224 8.75 -4.00 -1.53
C ASP A 224 8.08 -3.30 -0.33
N GLU A 225 6.76 -3.29 -0.32
CA GLU A 225 5.92 -2.71 0.72
C GLU A 225 5.68 -3.73 1.83
N GLY A 226 6.51 -3.67 2.87
CA GLY A 226 6.51 -4.66 3.95
C GLY A 226 5.97 -4.20 5.29
N ASP A 227 5.61 -2.92 5.44
CA ASP A 227 5.07 -2.37 6.69
C ASP A 227 3.75 -3.05 7.07
N PRO A 228 3.56 -3.49 8.34
CA PRO A 228 2.27 -3.98 8.79
C PRO A 228 1.16 -2.95 8.61
N GLY A 229 0.09 -3.35 7.90
CA GLY A 229 -1.05 -2.49 7.59
C GLY A 229 -0.87 -1.58 6.37
N ALA A 230 0.28 -1.55 5.70
CA ALA A 230 0.50 -0.78 4.47
C ALA A 230 0.14 -1.59 3.21
N PHE A 231 -0.59 -0.98 2.28
CA PHE A 231 -1.00 -1.56 1.00
C PHE A 231 -1.23 -0.52 -0.11
N MET A 232 -0.60 0.64 -0.01
CA MET A 232 -0.73 1.73 -0.98
C MET A 232 -0.10 1.35 -2.31
N ASP A 233 1.17 0.93 -2.29
CA ASP A 233 1.92 0.55 -3.49
C ASP A 233 1.28 -0.66 -4.19
N ARG A 234 0.84 -1.66 -3.41
CA ARG A 234 0.06 -2.79 -3.92
C ARG A 234 -1.16 -2.31 -4.69
N SER A 235 -1.96 -1.43 -4.10
CA SER A 235 -3.20 -0.96 -4.70
C SER A 235 -2.98 -0.13 -5.96
N ILE A 236 -1.90 0.65 -6.04
CA ILE A 236 -1.50 1.39 -7.24
C ILE A 236 -1.12 0.40 -8.36
N MET A 237 -0.28 -0.60 -8.06
CA MET A 237 0.12 -1.62 -9.05
C MET A 237 -1.06 -2.50 -9.50
N GLU A 238 -2.04 -2.76 -8.62
CA GLU A 238 -3.26 -3.51 -8.95
C GLU A 238 -4.25 -2.68 -9.76
N GLY A 239 -4.36 -1.37 -9.48
CA GLY A 239 -5.42 -0.52 -10.02
C GLY A 239 -5.01 0.38 -11.18
N ASN A 240 -3.73 0.77 -11.26
CA ASN A 240 -3.22 1.64 -12.33
C ASN A 240 -1.73 1.34 -12.62
N PRO A 241 -1.40 0.11 -13.09
CA PRO A 241 -0.02 -0.28 -13.36
C PRO A 241 0.67 0.58 -14.41
N HIS A 242 -0.07 1.06 -15.42
CA HIS A 242 0.47 1.87 -16.50
C HIS A 242 1.01 3.22 -16.01
N SER A 243 0.45 3.83 -14.97
CA SER A 243 0.99 5.08 -14.42
C SER A 243 2.38 4.90 -13.83
N VAL A 244 2.66 3.72 -13.24
CA VAL A 244 3.98 3.37 -12.73
C VAL A 244 4.96 3.14 -13.88
N ILE A 245 4.54 2.39 -14.92
CA ILE A 245 5.34 2.11 -16.11
C ILE A 245 5.69 3.41 -16.83
N GLU A 246 4.72 4.27 -17.11
CA GLU A 246 4.93 5.58 -17.74
C GLU A 246 5.90 6.45 -16.94
N GLY A 247 5.74 6.50 -15.60
CA GLY A 247 6.66 7.21 -14.73
C GLY A 247 8.09 6.65 -14.75
N MET A 248 8.25 5.34 -14.89
CA MET A 248 9.56 4.69 -15.06
C MET A 248 10.19 5.00 -16.43
N MET A 249 9.40 5.02 -17.51
CA MET A 249 9.85 5.39 -18.87
C MET A 249 10.39 6.83 -18.89
N ILE A 250 9.66 7.77 -18.26
CA ILE A 250 10.09 9.17 -18.15
C ILE A 250 11.40 9.28 -17.33
N ALA A 251 11.52 8.52 -16.25
CA ALA A 251 12.75 8.47 -15.47
C ALA A 251 13.92 7.84 -16.23
N ALA A 252 13.65 6.84 -17.08
CA ALA A 252 14.64 6.20 -17.93
C ALA A 252 15.16 7.18 -19.00
N LEU A 253 14.26 7.93 -19.62
CA LEU A 253 14.60 9.00 -20.57
C LEU A 253 15.49 10.06 -19.90
N ALA A 254 15.10 10.55 -18.73
CA ALA A 254 15.85 11.55 -17.98
C ALA A 254 17.24 11.06 -17.52
N ALA A 255 17.35 9.78 -17.15
CA ALA A 255 18.61 9.19 -16.67
C ALA A 255 19.54 8.72 -17.80
N GLY A 256 19.00 8.51 -19.00
CA GLY A 256 19.68 7.84 -20.11
C GLY A 256 19.84 6.34 -19.85
N SER A 257 18.76 5.67 -19.47
CA SER A 257 18.67 4.24 -19.19
C SER A 257 17.79 3.55 -20.23
N ASP A 258 18.18 2.35 -20.62
CA ASP A 258 17.47 1.50 -21.57
C ASP A 258 16.85 0.26 -20.89
N GLU A 259 16.98 0.13 -19.55
CA GLU A 259 16.54 -1.06 -18.83
C GLU A 259 16.03 -0.74 -17.44
N GLY A 260 14.90 -1.35 -17.07
CA GLY A 260 14.25 -1.16 -15.78
C GLY A 260 13.79 -2.46 -15.11
N TYR A 261 13.64 -2.38 -13.78
CA TYR A 261 13.18 -3.49 -12.94
C TYR A 261 12.11 -3.01 -11.97
N ILE A 262 10.99 -3.73 -11.93
CA ILE A 262 9.97 -3.56 -10.88
C ILE A 262 10.18 -4.68 -9.87
N TYR A 263 10.59 -4.34 -8.65
CA TYR A 263 10.73 -5.27 -7.55
C TYR A 263 9.44 -5.34 -6.76
N VAL A 264 8.75 -6.48 -6.79
CA VAL A 264 7.45 -6.70 -6.15
C VAL A 264 7.53 -7.87 -5.20
N ARG A 265 6.86 -7.81 -4.07
CA ARG A 265 6.77 -8.90 -3.11
C ARG A 265 6.04 -10.12 -3.70
N ALA A 266 6.49 -11.34 -3.34
CA ALA A 266 5.81 -12.57 -3.74
C ALA A 266 4.39 -12.68 -3.17
N GLU A 267 4.10 -11.97 -2.07
CA GLU A 267 2.80 -11.90 -1.41
C GLU A 267 1.78 -11.03 -2.15
N TYR A 268 2.18 -10.36 -3.24
CA TYR A 268 1.31 -9.54 -4.08
C TYR A 268 1.07 -10.18 -5.46
N PRO A 269 0.47 -11.40 -5.53
CA PRO A 269 0.31 -12.12 -6.79
C PRO A 269 -0.54 -11.35 -7.81
N LEU A 270 -1.58 -10.65 -7.38
CA LEU A 270 -2.45 -9.86 -8.26
C LEU A 270 -1.68 -8.66 -8.85
N ALA A 271 -0.88 -7.95 -8.06
CA ALA A 271 -0.05 -6.86 -8.57
C ALA A 271 0.95 -7.36 -9.64
N VAL A 272 1.56 -8.53 -9.40
CA VAL A 272 2.46 -9.18 -10.38
C VAL A 272 1.72 -9.53 -11.66
N GLU A 273 0.50 -10.05 -11.56
CA GLU A 273 -0.33 -10.40 -12.73
C GLU A 273 -0.70 -9.15 -13.54
N ARG A 274 -1.21 -8.09 -12.88
CA ARG A 274 -1.58 -6.82 -13.51
C ARG A 274 -0.38 -6.15 -14.20
N LEU A 275 0.77 -6.13 -13.54
CA LEU A 275 2.01 -5.60 -14.14
C LEU A 275 2.45 -6.42 -15.37
N ARG A 276 2.32 -7.76 -15.36
CA ARG A 276 2.62 -8.59 -16.52
C ARG A 276 1.71 -8.31 -17.69
N ILE A 277 0.40 -8.17 -17.43
CA ILE A 277 -0.57 -7.82 -18.46
C ILE A 277 -0.22 -6.44 -19.06
N ALA A 278 0.03 -5.45 -18.20
CA ALA A 278 0.36 -4.10 -18.63
C ALA A 278 1.65 -4.06 -19.48
N ILE A 279 2.74 -4.68 -19.01
CA ILE A 279 4.01 -4.75 -19.75
C ILE A 279 3.81 -5.43 -21.12
N ALA A 280 3.09 -6.56 -21.15
CA ALA A 280 2.84 -7.28 -22.41
C ALA A 280 2.02 -6.42 -23.40
N ARG A 281 1.04 -5.66 -22.92
CA ARG A 281 0.26 -4.73 -23.75
C ARG A 281 1.10 -3.56 -24.25
N ASP A 282 1.97 -3.02 -23.42
CA ASP A 282 2.89 -1.96 -23.80
C ASP A 282 3.90 -2.43 -24.85
N GLU A 283 4.43 -3.67 -24.72
CA GLU A 283 5.29 -4.29 -25.72
C GLU A 283 4.54 -4.57 -27.04
N GLU A 284 3.30 -5.09 -26.96
CA GLU A 284 2.45 -5.33 -28.15
C GLU A 284 2.14 -4.04 -28.91
N LEU A 285 1.97 -2.92 -28.23
CA LEU A 285 1.74 -1.62 -28.85
C LEU A 285 3.02 -0.95 -29.33
N GLY A 286 4.20 -1.34 -28.83
CA GLY A 286 5.48 -0.69 -29.11
C GLY A 286 5.76 0.53 -28.20
N LEU A 287 5.16 0.57 -27.02
CA LEU A 287 5.46 1.53 -25.95
C LEU A 287 6.62 1.06 -25.07
N LEU A 288 6.95 -0.24 -25.10
CA LEU A 288 8.15 -0.82 -24.50
C LEU A 288 8.91 -1.60 -25.58
N GLY A 289 10.24 -1.74 -25.41
CA GLY A 289 11.14 -2.41 -26.34
C GLY A 289 12.11 -1.45 -27.02
N ASP A 290 12.43 -1.72 -28.28
CA ASP A 290 13.39 -0.95 -29.07
C ASP A 290 12.70 0.16 -29.87
N ASN A 291 13.40 1.28 -30.08
CA ASN A 291 13.01 2.38 -30.99
C ASN A 291 11.59 2.92 -30.75
N ILE A 292 11.25 3.16 -29.50
CA ILE A 292 9.90 3.56 -29.06
C ILE A 292 9.45 4.82 -29.81
N LEU A 293 8.22 4.78 -30.35
CA LEU A 293 7.62 5.86 -31.16
C LEU A 293 8.50 6.32 -32.35
N GLY A 294 9.31 5.42 -32.91
CA GLY A 294 10.19 5.71 -34.05
C GLY A 294 11.41 6.57 -33.67
N THR A 295 11.80 6.62 -32.42
CA THR A 295 12.98 7.33 -31.92
C THR A 295 14.12 6.36 -31.58
N ASP A 296 15.30 6.89 -31.24
CA ASP A 296 16.44 6.08 -30.77
C ASP A 296 16.25 5.63 -29.27
N PHE A 297 15.16 6.01 -28.61
CA PHE A 297 14.90 5.61 -27.25
C PHE A 297 14.37 4.18 -27.20
N SER A 298 15.00 3.38 -26.36
CA SER A 298 14.61 1.99 -26.08
C SER A 298 14.48 1.80 -24.58
N PHE A 299 13.49 1.02 -24.16
CA PHE A 299 13.33 0.71 -22.74
C PHE A 299 12.71 -0.66 -22.54
N HIS A 300 13.45 -1.54 -21.86
CA HIS A 300 13.05 -2.90 -21.53
C HIS A 300 12.72 -2.99 -20.03
N LEU A 301 11.56 -3.52 -19.69
CA LEU A 301 11.07 -3.56 -18.32
C LEU A 301 10.87 -5.00 -17.83
N HIS A 302 11.42 -5.29 -16.67
CA HIS A 302 11.41 -6.62 -16.06
C HIS A 302 10.75 -6.61 -14.69
N ILE A 303 10.05 -7.70 -14.33
CA ILE A 303 9.52 -7.91 -12.99
C ILE A 303 10.45 -8.85 -12.22
N ASN A 304 10.92 -8.40 -11.06
CA ASN A 304 11.65 -9.23 -10.10
C ASN A 304 10.79 -9.46 -8.86
N ARG A 305 10.57 -10.73 -8.50
CA ARG A 305 9.76 -11.11 -7.34
C ARG A 305 10.63 -11.31 -6.11
N GLY A 306 10.44 -10.46 -5.10
CA GLY A 306 11.07 -10.60 -3.80
C GLY A 306 10.44 -11.73 -2.96
N ALA A 307 11.21 -12.30 -2.05
CA ALA A 307 10.76 -13.35 -1.14
C ALA A 307 10.09 -12.82 0.14
N GLY A 308 9.64 -11.55 0.16
CA GLY A 308 8.89 -10.95 1.27
C GLY A 308 9.72 -10.41 2.43
N ALA A 309 11.03 -10.30 2.31
CA ALA A 309 11.87 -9.74 3.36
C ALA A 309 11.79 -8.20 3.40
N PHE A 310 11.28 -7.63 4.48
CA PHE A 310 11.13 -6.19 4.68
C PHE A 310 12.44 -5.39 4.47
N VAL A 311 13.57 -5.97 4.86
CA VAL A 311 14.90 -5.37 4.67
C VAL A 311 15.23 -5.11 3.19
N CYS A 312 14.60 -5.83 2.25
CA CYS A 312 14.79 -5.62 0.81
C CYS A 312 14.16 -4.32 0.31
N GLY A 313 13.31 -3.63 1.10
CA GLY A 313 12.90 -2.25 0.86
C GLY A 313 14.06 -1.23 0.95
N GLU A 314 15.16 -1.56 1.62
CA GLU A 314 16.38 -0.74 1.58
C GLU A 314 17.10 -0.89 0.22
N GLY A 315 17.40 0.25 -0.43
CA GLY A 315 17.82 0.25 -1.83
C GLY A 315 19.03 -0.61 -2.17
N SER A 316 20.03 -0.72 -1.28
CA SER A 316 21.20 -1.58 -1.54
C SER A 316 20.92 -3.06 -1.29
N ALA A 317 20.01 -3.39 -0.39
CA ALA A 317 19.51 -4.73 -0.18
C ALA A 317 18.64 -5.19 -1.35
N LEU A 318 17.78 -4.31 -1.86
CA LEU A 318 16.94 -4.56 -3.03
C LEU A 318 17.79 -4.85 -4.27
N THR A 319 18.79 -4.01 -4.57
CA THR A 319 19.67 -4.26 -5.73
C THR A 319 20.43 -5.56 -5.59
N ALA A 320 20.92 -5.89 -4.38
CA ALA A 320 21.57 -7.18 -4.12
C ALA A 320 20.61 -8.37 -4.33
N SER A 321 19.34 -8.22 -3.97
CA SER A 321 18.31 -9.25 -4.20
C SER A 321 18.03 -9.46 -5.69
N ILE A 322 17.90 -8.39 -6.49
CA ILE A 322 17.76 -8.50 -7.96
C ILE A 322 18.98 -9.23 -8.56
N GLU A 323 20.18 -8.97 -8.05
CA GLU A 323 21.43 -9.62 -8.48
C GLU A 323 21.54 -11.10 -8.06
N GLY A 324 20.51 -11.66 -7.39
CA GLY A 324 20.54 -13.04 -6.89
C GLY A 324 21.41 -13.24 -5.64
N LYS A 325 21.81 -12.16 -4.99
CA LYS A 325 22.57 -12.17 -3.75
C LYS A 325 21.66 -12.07 -2.54
N ARG A 326 22.20 -12.35 -1.34
CA ARG A 326 21.46 -12.12 -0.10
C ARG A 326 21.11 -10.64 0.03
N GLY A 327 19.83 -10.32 0.25
CA GLY A 327 19.30 -8.98 0.44
C GLY A 327 19.78 -8.31 1.72
N MET A 328 21.05 -7.92 1.77
CA MET A 328 21.65 -7.25 2.90
C MET A 328 22.13 -5.86 2.52
N PRO A 329 21.85 -4.83 3.36
CA PRO A 329 22.35 -3.47 3.15
C PRO A 329 23.87 -3.39 3.12
N ARG A 330 24.39 -2.48 2.33
CA ARG A 330 25.82 -2.13 2.30
C ARG A 330 26.10 -0.77 2.89
N VAL A 331 27.34 -0.54 3.28
CA VAL A 331 27.82 0.78 3.72
C VAL A 331 27.75 1.77 2.56
N LYS A 332 27.38 3.00 2.84
CA LYS A 332 27.37 4.14 1.91
C LYS A 332 28.41 5.16 2.35
N PRO A 333 29.20 5.80 1.46
CA PRO A 333 29.25 5.62 0.01
C PRO A 333 29.88 4.30 -0.42
N PRO A 334 29.69 3.82 -1.70
CA PRO A 334 28.98 4.49 -2.78
C PRO A 334 27.46 4.42 -2.62
N ARG A 335 26.78 5.46 -3.11
CA ARG A 335 25.32 5.52 -3.14
C ARG A 335 24.76 4.77 -4.36
N THR A 336 23.49 4.40 -4.34
CA THR A 336 22.82 3.70 -5.45
C THR A 336 22.86 4.50 -6.75
N VAL A 337 22.83 5.83 -6.68
CA VAL A 337 22.97 6.72 -7.85
C VAL A 337 24.35 6.68 -8.49
N GLU A 338 25.36 6.20 -7.76
CA GLU A 338 26.75 6.06 -8.23
C GLU A 338 27.03 4.59 -8.61
N GLN A 339 26.69 3.67 -7.71
CA GLN A 339 26.87 2.23 -7.88
C GLN A 339 25.67 1.49 -7.29
N GLY A 340 24.62 1.32 -8.07
CA GLY A 340 23.41 0.57 -7.75
C GLY A 340 23.44 -0.86 -8.28
N LEU A 341 22.48 -1.21 -9.11
CA LEU A 341 22.32 -2.53 -9.72
C LEU A 341 23.52 -2.87 -10.59
N TRP A 342 24.11 -4.05 -10.38
CA TRP A 342 25.36 -4.49 -11.02
C TRP A 342 26.48 -3.46 -11.00
N ALA A 343 26.60 -2.74 -9.88
CA ALA A 343 27.57 -1.67 -9.70
C ALA A 343 27.47 -0.55 -10.76
N ARG A 344 26.29 -0.33 -11.35
CA ARG A 344 26.01 0.75 -12.31
C ARG A 344 25.15 1.83 -11.67
N PRO A 345 25.23 3.09 -12.15
CA PRO A 345 24.36 4.15 -11.70
C PRO A 345 22.88 3.75 -11.86
N THR A 346 22.09 3.92 -10.79
CA THR A 346 20.70 3.44 -10.74
C THR A 346 19.78 4.49 -10.13
N VAL A 347 18.71 4.83 -10.87
CA VAL A 347 17.55 5.54 -10.32
C VAL A 347 16.68 4.51 -9.60
N LEU A 348 16.52 4.64 -8.30
CA LEU A 348 15.66 3.79 -7.50
C LEU A 348 14.61 4.64 -6.79
N ASN A 349 13.35 4.48 -7.15
CA ASN A 349 12.21 5.14 -6.51
C ASN A 349 11.13 4.13 -6.13
N ASN A 350 10.26 4.54 -5.22
CA ASN A 350 9.08 3.78 -4.80
C ASN A 350 7.96 3.88 -5.86
N VAL A 351 7.00 2.97 -5.82
CA VAL A 351 5.83 2.88 -6.74
C VAL A 351 5.05 4.18 -6.80
N GLU A 352 4.57 4.69 -5.65
CA GLU A 352 3.78 5.93 -5.60
C GLU A 352 4.58 7.13 -6.12
N THR A 353 5.90 7.13 -5.95
CA THR A 353 6.75 8.19 -6.51
C THR A 353 6.70 8.20 -8.04
N TYR A 354 6.81 7.04 -8.70
CA TYR A 354 6.71 6.96 -10.15
C TYR A 354 5.30 7.29 -10.64
N ALA A 355 4.27 6.82 -9.97
CA ALA A 355 2.88 7.07 -10.35
C ALA A 355 2.48 8.57 -10.32
N ASN A 356 3.19 9.42 -9.56
CA ASN A 356 3.00 10.88 -9.58
C ASN A 356 3.60 11.55 -10.83
N VAL A 357 4.60 10.96 -11.46
CA VAL A 357 5.40 11.58 -12.52
C VAL A 357 4.57 11.98 -13.75
N PRO A 358 3.68 11.12 -14.30
CA PRO A 358 2.89 11.48 -15.47
C PRO A 358 2.08 12.76 -15.26
N GLN A 359 1.41 12.90 -14.11
CA GLN A 359 0.60 14.07 -13.80
C GLN A 359 1.44 15.35 -13.65
N ILE A 360 2.66 15.24 -13.10
CA ILE A 360 3.57 16.37 -12.99
C ILE A 360 4.01 16.85 -14.38
N ILE A 361 4.40 15.95 -15.27
CA ILE A 361 4.83 16.29 -16.63
C ILE A 361 3.67 16.90 -17.45
N LEU A 362 2.45 16.39 -17.30
CA LEU A 362 1.29 16.91 -18.02
C LEU A 362 0.83 18.26 -17.52
N ARG A 363 0.62 18.39 -16.21
CA ARG A 363 0.01 19.57 -15.58
C ARG A 363 1.02 20.62 -15.15
N GLY A 364 2.31 20.28 -15.12
CA GLY A 364 3.42 21.16 -14.76
C GLY A 364 3.78 21.12 -13.27
N SER A 365 5.04 21.46 -12.99
CA SER A 365 5.60 21.48 -11.64
C SER A 365 4.86 22.45 -10.70
N ALA A 366 4.45 23.62 -11.19
CA ALA A 366 3.71 24.62 -10.42
C ALA A 366 2.36 24.08 -9.91
N TRP A 367 1.65 23.29 -10.74
CA TRP A 367 0.39 22.66 -10.33
C TRP A 367 0.63 21.69 -9.16
N PHE A 368 1.61 20.80 -9.26
CA PHE A 368 1.88 19.84 -8.19
C PHE A 368 2.38 20.54 -6.91
N HIS A 369 3.18 21.59 -7.08
CA HIS A 369 3.70 22.40 -5.97
C HIS A 369 2.59 23.18 -5.24
N SER A 370 1.48 23.48 -5.91
CA SER A 370 0.33 24.16 -5.31
C SER A 370 -0.51 23.28 -4.39
N ILE A 371 -0.29 21.95 -4.44
CA ILE A 371 -0.97 20.98 -3.58
C ILE A 371 -0.08 20.69 -2.37
N GLY A 372 -0.65 20.63 -1.18
CA GLY A 372 0.08 20.30 0.04
C GLY A 372 0.73 21.50 0.71
N THR A 373 1.90 21.31 1.34
CA THR A 373 2.65 22.38 2.01
C THR A 373 3.84 22.83 1.18
N GLU A 374 4.32 24.06 1.39
CA GLU A 374 5.46 24.62 0.66
C GLU A 374 6.70 23.69 0.65
N LYS A 375 6.99 23.01 1.77
CA LYS A 375 8.16 22.12 1.89
C LYS A 375 7.84 20.65 1.59
N SER A 376 6.58 20.30 1.48
CA SER A 376 6.11 18.96 1.19
C SER A 376 4.94 19.01 0.19
N PRO A 377 5.20 19.33 -1.08
CA PRO A 377 4.17 19.41 -2.11
C PRO A 377 3.53 18.07 -2.47
N GLY A 378 2.37 18.19 -3.11
CA GLY A 378 1.60 17.07 -3.64
C GLY A 378 0.77 16.35 -2.60
N THR A 379 0.29 15.20 -2.98
CA THR A 379 -0.53 14.31 -2.16
C THR A 379 0.29 13.17 -1.55
N LYS A 380 -0.34 12.41 -0.67
CA LYS A 380 0.17 11.15 -0.15
C LYS A 380 -0.98 10.15 0.02
N ALA A 381 -0.77 8.95 -0.49
CA ALA A 381 -1.65 7.83 -0.22
C ALA A 381 -1.35 7.22 1.16
N PHE A 382 -2.40 6.98 1.96
CA PHE A 382 -2.30 6.35 3.27
C PHE A 382 -3.19 5.10 3.34
N ALA A 383 -2.69 4.08 4.00
CA ALA A 383 -3.48 2.96 4.48
C ALA A 383 -4.00 3.28 5.89
N LEU A 384 -5.26 3.64 6.00
CA LEU A 384 -5.94 3.92 7.26
C LEU A 384 -6.50 2.62 7.82
N THR A 385 -5.98 2.17 8.95
CA THR A 385 -6.30 0.87 9.57
C THR A 385 -6.43 0.98 11.09
N GLY A 386 -6.78 -0.12 11.75
CA GLY A 386 -6.94 -0.19 13.20
C GLY A 386 -8.37 0.10 13.67
N ASN A 387 -8.51 0.78 14.79
CA ASN A 387 -9.79 1.00 15.46
C ASN A 387 -10.55 2.23 14.96
N VAL A 388 -10.57 2.43 13.65
CA VAL A 388 -11.30 3.50 12.95
C VAL A 388 -12.56 2.93 12.27
N VAL A 389 -13.64 3.71 12.19
CA VAL A 389 -14.93 3.25 11.60
C VAL A 389 -14.75 2.81 10.15
N ASN A 390 -14.08 3.62 9.34
CA ASN A 390 -13.83 3.35 7.93
C ASN A 390 -12.35 3.06 7.70
N THR A 391 -12.00 1.79 7.52
CA THR A 391 -10.65 1.41 7.13
C THR A 391 -10.52 1.39 5.61
N GLY A 392 -9.38 1.82 5.11
CA GLY A 392 -9.17 1.80 3.66
C GLY A 392 -7.94 2.54 3.17
N LEU A 393 -7.91 2.69 1.86
CA LEU A 393 -6.89 3.45 1.14
C LEU A 393 -7.41 4.85 0.85
N ILE A 394 -6.70 5.85 1.32
CA ILE A 394 -7.05 7.26 1.13
C ILE A 394 -5.90 8.03 0.51
N GLU A 395 -6.20 9.10 -0.19
CA GLU A 395 -5.20 10.04 -0.68
C GLU A 395 -5.59 11.47 -0.31
N VAL A 396 -4.69 12.16 0.37
CA VAL A 396 -4.91 13.52 0.86
C VAL A 396 -3.72 14.43 0.53
N PRO A 397 -3.93 15.75 0.45
CA PRO A 397 -2.83 16.70 0.35
C PRO A 397 -1.87 16.54 1.53
N ARG A 398 -0.60 16.68 1.26
CA ARG A 398 0.39 16.71 2.34
C ARG A 398 0.15 17.93 3.22
N GLY A 399 0.16 17.72 4.53
CA GLY A 399 -0.26 18.75 5.49
C GLY A 399 -1.70 18.58 5.99
N ALA A 400 -2.48 17.65 5.41
CA ALA A 400 -3.72 17.20 6.07
C ALA A 400 -3.42 16.72 7.49
N THR A 401 -4.33 16.98 8.43
CA THR A 401 -4.14 16.64 9.83
C THR A 401 -4.63 15.21 10.14
N LEU A 402 -4.13 14.64 11.22
CA LEU A 402 -4.65 13.35 11.72
C LEU A 402 -6.13 13.44 12.08
N ARG A 403 -6.59 14.60 12.55
CA ARG A 403 -8.00 14.84 12.87
C ARG A 403 -8.86 14.70 11.63
N GLU A 404 -8.52 15.38 10.55
CA GLU A 404 -9.25 15.26 9.27
C GLU A 404 -9.26 13.82 8.75
N ILE A 405 -8.12 13.14 8.83
CA ILE A 405 -8.00 11.75 8.33
C ILE A 405 -8.83 10.78 9.18
N ILE A 406 -8.70 10.83 10.51
CA ILE A 406 -9.32 9.84 11.40
C ILE A 406 -10.82 10.10 11.58
N PHE A 407 -11.21 11.37 11.75
CA PHE A 407 -12.59 11.70 12.10
C PHE A 407 -13.43 12.09 10.89
N ASP A 408 -12.91 12.92 9.96
CA ASP A 408 -13.72 13.39 8.84
C ASP A 408 -13.78 12.37 7.70
N ILE A 409 -12.65 11.70 7.39
CA ILE A 409 -12.58 10.66 6.36
C ILE A 409 -12.89 9.30 6.96
N GLY A 410 -12.20 8.95 8.06
CA GLY A 410 -12.31 7.66 8.73
C GLY A 410 -13.58 7.45 9.53
N GLY A 411 -14.38 8.50 9.75
CA GLY A 411 -15.65 8.41 10.48
C GLY A 411 -15.52 8.29 12.00
N GLY A 412 -14.31 8.50 12.55
CA GLY A 412 -14.02 8.42 13.98
C GLY A 412 -13.65 7.02 14.46
N ILE A 413 -13.66 6.84 15.77
CA ILE A 413 -13.24 5.59 16.43
C ILE A 413 -14.42 4.61 16.50
N LYS A 414 -14.14 3.32 16.23
CA LYS A 414 -15.13 2.24 16.29
C LYS A 414 -15.81 2.17 17.67
N ASP A 415 -17.07 1.77 17.65
CA ASP A 415 -17.88 1.48 18.86
C ASP A 415 -18.02 2.68 19.81
N GLY A 416 -17.83 3.92 19.32
CA GLY A 416 -17.92 5.14 20.11
C GLY A 416 -16.84 5.28 21.19
N LYS A 417 -15.77 4.49 21.11
CA LYS A 417 -14.63 4.57 22.03
C LYS A 417 -13.81 5.85 21.79
N LYS A 418 -12.92 6.17 22.72
CA LYS A 418 -12.05 7.32 22.62
C LYS A 418 -10.79 6.99 21.82
N PHE A 419 -10.34 7.98 21.05
CA PHE A 419 -9.03 7.95 20.42
C PHE A 419 -7.93 7.89 21.50
N LYS A 420 -6.94 7.06 21.31
CA LYS A 420 -5.77 6.97 22.18
C LYS A 420 -4.49 7.38 21.48
N ALA A 421 -4.24 6.78 20.34
CA ALA A 421 -3.01 7.01 19.59
C ALA A 421 -3.14 6.55 18.14
N VAL A 422 -2.20 6.97 17.32
CA VAL A 422 -1.98 6.42 15.99
C VAL A 422 -0.50 6.10 15.79
N GLN A 423 -0.19 4.90 15.35
CA GLN A 423 1.14 4.56 14.84
C GLN A 423 1.23 5.01 13.39
N ILE A 424 2.20 5.88 13.09
CA ILE A 424 2.48 6.37 11.74
C ILE A 424 3.85 5.89 11.28
N GLY A 425 3.98 5.54 10.01
CA GLY A 425 5.26 5.15 9.41
C GLY A 425 5.70 3.71 9.70
N GLY A 426 4.75 2.86 10.08
CA GLY A 426 5.02 1.45 10.35
C GLY A 426 6.00 1.23 11.50
N PRO A 427 6.79 0.14 11.46
CA PRO A 427 7.74 -0.21 12.53
C PRO A 427 8.94 0.76 12.62
N ALA A 428 9.17 1.58 11.61
CA ALA A 428 10.20 2.62 11.60
C ALA A 428 9.70 3.98 12.08
N GLY A 429 8.38 4.13 12.26
CA GLY A 429 7.73 5.37 12.65
C GLY A 429 7.53 5.51 14.14
N GLY A 430 6.62 6.41 14.53
CA GLY A 430 6.35 6.71 15.92
C GLY A 430 4.86 6.70 16.25
N CYS A 431 4.58 6.66 17.54
CA CYS A 431 3.24 6.77 18.07
C CYS A 431 2.91 8.24 18.34
N LEU A 432 1.77 8.72 17.83
CA LEU A 432 1.25 10.07 18.03
C LEU A 432 -0.03 10.02 18.86
N THR A 433 -0.21 11.00 19.73
CA THR A 433 -1.31 11.06 20.71
C THR A 433 -2.33 12.15 20.34
N GLU A 434 -3.35 12.35 21.18
CA GLU A 434 -4.39 13.36 20.98
C GLU A 434 -3.84 14.78 20.79
N GLU A 435 -2.76 15.14 21.47
CA GLU A 435 -2.08 16.45 21.31
C GLU A 435 -1.50 16.69 19.91
N HIS A 436 -1.37 15.63 19.10
CA HIS A 436 -0.82 15.67 17.74
C HIS A 436 -1.91 15.61 16.65
N LEU A 437 -3.19 15.54 17.02
CA LEU A 437 -4.28 15.39 16.05
C LEU A 437 -4.32 16.52 15.01
N ASP A 438 -3.95 17.72 15.38
CA ASP A 438 -3.94 18.90 14.52
C ASP A 438 -2.56 19.20 13.90
N LEU A 439 -1.60 18.27 14.08
CA LEU A 439 -0.28 18.38 13.46
C LEU A 439 -0.38 18.12 11.95
N PRO A 440 0.15 19.00 11.09
CA PRO A 440 0.22 18.73 9.66
C PRO A 440 1.09 17.49 9.36
N LEU A 441 0.56 16.57 8.55
CA LEU A 441 1.30 15.37 8.12
C LEU A 441 2.29 15.72 7.00
N ASP A 442 3.35 16.42 7.35
CA ASP A 442 4.48 16.69 6.50
C ASP A 442 5.81 16.24 7.12
N PHE A 443 6.88 16.23 6.32
CA PHE A 443 8.18 15.72 6.78
C PHE A 443 8.77 16.51 7.95
N ASP A 444 8.62 17.83 7.92
CA ASP A 444 9.28 18.72 8.89
C ASP A 444 8.50 18.74 10.22
N SER A 445 7.17 18.75 10.16
CA SER A 445 6.32 18.75 11.36
C SER A 445 6.42 17.44 12.14
N LEU A 446 6.40 16.29 11.44
CA LEU A 446 6.56 14.98 12.08
C LEU A 446 7.95 14.79 12.66
N LYS A 447 8.99 15.27 11.98
CA LYS A 447 10.36 15.20 12.50
C LYS A 447 10.54 15.93 13.83
N LYS A 448 9.85 17.05 14.04
CA LYS A 448 9.90 17.82 15.30
C LYS A 448 9.39 17.04 16.49
N VAL A 449 8.43 16.13 16.27
CA VAL A 449 7.84 15.28 17.33
C VAL A 449 8.48 13.89 17.40
N GLY A 450 9.53 13.64 16.61
CA GLY A 450 10.24 12.35 16.58
C GLY A 450 9.52 11.27 15.79
N ALA A 451 8.60 11.64 14.90
CA ALA A 451 7.89 10.71 14.03
C ALA A 451 8.29 10.87 12.56
N ILE A 452 7.95 9.90 11.74
CA ILE A 452 8.14 9.92 10.29
C ILE A 452 6.85 9.45 9.59
N ILE A 453 6.59 9.95 8.38
CA ILE A 453 5.45 9.47 7.58
C ILE A 453 5.63 8.00 7.18
N GLY A 454 6.87 7.56 6.98
CA GLY A 454 7.17 6.25 6.44
C GLY A 454 6.56 6.03 5.05
N SER A 455 6.12 4.81 4.78
CA SER A 455 5.43 4.46 3.53
C SER A 455 3.99 5.02 3.45
N GLY A 456 3.35 5.30 4.59
CA GLY A 456 1.98 5.81 4.67
C GLY A 456 1.01 4.91 5.44
N GLY A 457 1.50 3.94 6.20
CA GLY A 457 0.66 3.17 7.11
C GLY A 457 0.22 4.01 8.31
N LEU A 458 -1.09 4.02 8.60
CA LEU A 458 -1.71 4.63 9.77
C LEU A 458 -2.48 3.54 10.52
N VAL A 459 -2.06 3.21 11.75
CA VAL A 459 -2.75 2.25 12.61
C VAL A 459 -3.35 2.99 13.80
N VAL A 460 -4.66 3.21 13.74
CA VAL A 460 -5.41 3.92 14.78
C VAL A 460 -5.70 3.01 15.96
N MET A 461 -5.51 3.50 17.16
CA MET A 461 -5.68 2.77 18.41
C MET A 461 -6.67 3.50 19.32
N ASP A 462 -7.57 2.74 19.93
CA ASP A 462 -8.54 3.21 20.90
C ASP A 462 -8.05 3.08 22.34
N GLU A 463 -8.85 3.56 23.30
CA GLU A 463 -8.57 3.53 24.73
C GLU A 463 -8.37 2.11 25.30
N GLY A 464 -8.84 1.08 24.61
CA GLY A 464 -8.67 -0.34 24.96
C GLY A 464 -7.35 -0.96 24.50
N THR A 465 -6.47 -0.20 23.84
CA THR A 465 -5.19 -0.71 23.32
C THR A 465 -4.07 -0.52 24.35
N CYS A 466 -3.37 -1.60 24.72
CA CYS A 466 -2.17 -1.52 25.57
C CYS A 466 -0.96 -1.07 24.74
N MET A 467 -0.34 0.04 25.13
CA MET A 467 0.78 0.62 24.38
C MET A 467 2.09 -0.12 24.58
N VAL A 468 2.25 -0.85 25.69
CA VAL A 468 3.40 -1.73 25.93
C VAL A 468 3.36 -2.94 25.00
N GLU A 469 2.18 -3.55 24.85
CA GLU A 469 1.97 -4.65 23.90
C GLU A 469 2.15 -4.19 22.45
N THR A 470 1.70 -2.99 22.12
CA THR A 470 1.92 -2.38 20.81
C THR A 470 3.41 -2.21 20.50
N ALA A 471 4.19 -1.71 21.46
CA ALA A 471 5.64 -1.60 21.34
C ALA A 471 6.30 -2.97 21.15
N ARG A 472 5.88 -3.98 21.92
CA ARG A 472 6.35 -5.35 21.80
C ARG A 472 6.05 -5.94 20.42
N PHE A 473 4.84 -5.72 19.90
CA PHE A 473 4.43 -6.17 18.57
C PHE A 473 5.35 -5.61 17.47
N PHE A 474 5.59 -4.29 17.44
CA PHE A 474 6.47 -3.68 16.45
C PHE A 474 7.92 -4.12 16.62
N MET A 475 8.40 -4.31 17.85
CA MET A 475 9.75 -4.82 18.09
C MET A 475 9.90 -6.27 17.64
N SER A 476 8.88 -7.12 17.85
CA SER A 476 8.85 -8.49 17.34
C SER A 476 8.93 -8.53 15.83
N PHE A 477 8.16 -7.69 15.14
CA PHE A 477 8.23 -7.55 13.70
C PHE A 477 9.65 -7.15 13.25
N THR A 478 10.21 -6.09 13.82
CA THR A 478 11.53 -5.57 13.44
C THR A 478 12.65 -6.59 13.70
N GLN A 479 12.58 -7.33 14.81
CA GLN A 479 13.53 -8.38 15.14
C GLN A 479 13.49 -9.53 14.12
N ASN A 480 12.29 -9.95 13.71
CA ASN A 480 12.11 -11.00 12.71
C ASN A 480 12.60 -10.56 11.32
N GLU A 481 12.47 -9.28 10.98
CA GLU A 481 12.87 -8.71 9.70
C GLU A 481 14.33 -8.24 9.65
N SER A 482 15.07 -8.36 10.76
CA SER A 482 16.49 -8.04 10.79
C SER A 482 17.29 -8.99 9.89
N CYS A 483 18.08 -8.43 8.96
CA CYS A 483 18.98 -9.25 8.12
C CYS A 483 20.13 -9.92 8.89
N GLY A 484 20.31 -9.58 10.18
CA GLY A 484 21.34 -10.13 11.06
C GLY A 484 22.77 -9.66 10.79
N LYS A 485 23.00 -8.72 9.85
CA LYS A 485 24.35 -8.30 9.44
C LYS A 485 25.10 -7.54 10.53
N CYS A 486 24.50 -6.53 11.14
CA CYS A 486 25.15 -5.73 12.19
C CYS A 486 24.69 -6.14 13.59
N VAL A 487 25.62 -6.20 14.53
CA VAL A 487 25.38 -6.62 15.91
C VAL A 487 24.33 -5.76 16.63
N PRO A 488 24.35 -4.42 16.53
CA PRO A 488 23.37 -3.59 17.24
C PRO A 488 21.91 -3.92 16.88
N CYS A 489 21.62 -4.13 15.60
CA CYS A 489 20.30 -4.54 15.16
C CYS A 489 20.00 -5.99 15.56
N ARG A 490 20.87 -6.95 15.22
CA ARG A 490 20.64 -8.39 15.46
C ARG A 490 20.42 -8.72 16.94
N GLU A 491 21.36 -8.30 17.79
CA GLU A 491 21.31 -8.61 19.21
C GLU A 491 20.46 -7.61 20.00
N GLY A 492 20.56 -6.30 19.65
CA GLY A 492 19.86 -5.26 20.38
C GLY A 492 18.34 -5.38 20.26
N THR A 493 17.78 -5.58 19.06
CA THR A 493 16.33 -5.75 18.90
C THR A 493 15.82 -7.00 19.60
N LYS A 494 16.62 -8.08 19.63
CA LYS A 494 16.28 -9.29 20.37
C LYS A 494 16.23 -9.03 21.89
N ARG A 495 17.23 -8.34 22.46
CA ARG A 495 17.24 -7.99 23.88
C ARG A 495 16.05 -7.08 24.24
N MET A 496 15.76 -6.07 23.40
CA MET A 496 14.59 -5.23 23.61
C MET A 496 13.27 -6.01 23.59
N LEU A 497 13.14 -6.98 22.67
CA LEU A 497 11.95 -7.84 22.61
C LEU A 497 11.80 -8.70 23.85
N GLU A 498 12.91 -9.26 24.37
CA GLU A 498 12.91 -10.04 25.61
C GLU A 498 12.48 -9.18 26.81
N ILE A 499 12.98 -7.94 26.92
CA ILE A 499 12.61 -7.00 27.97
C ILE A 499 11.12 -6.66 27.86
N LEU A 500 10.66 -6.25 26.69
CA LEU A 500 9.25 -5.91 26.47
C LEU A 500 8.32 -7.09 26.78
N THR A 501 8.76 -8.31 26.47
CA THR A 501 8.00 -9.53 26.77
C THR A 501 7.88 -9.75 28.29
N ARG A 502 8.98 -9.57 29.06
CA ARG A 502 8.89 -9.62 30.53
C ARG A 502 7.94 -8.54 31.08
N ILE A 503 8.04 -7.32 30.57
CA ILE A 503 7.18 -6.22 31.02
C ILE A 503 5.70 -6.55 30.76
N VAL A 504 5.35 -7.01 29.55
CA VAL A 504 3.97 -7.38 29.20
C VAL A 504 3.45 -8.53 30.08
N ASN A 505 4.31 -9.45 30.46
CA ASN A 505 3.97 -10.56 31.38
C ASN A 505 3.92 -10.14 32.86
N ASN A 506 4.09 -8.84 33.16
CA ASN A 506 4.18 -8.32 34.52
C ASN A 506 5.36 -8.87 35.36
N GLU A 507 6.44 -9.26 34.67
CA GLU A 507 7.69 -9.76 35.26
C GLU A 507 8.84 -8.75 35.14
N GLY A 508 8.55 -7.56 34.60
CA GLY A 508 9.52 -6.48 34.38
C GLY A 508 9.82 -5.69 35.67
N SER A 509 10.91 -4.94 35.63
CA SER A 509 11.35 -4.04 36.71
C SER A 509 11.56 -2.61 36.20
N LEU A 510 11.83 -1.66 37.11
CA LEU A 510 12.16 -0.27 36.76
C LEU A 510 13.46 -0.19 35.94
N GLU A 511 14.45 -1.03 36.28
CA GLU A 511 15.72 -1.11 35.55
C GLU A 511 15.52 -1.53 34.10
N ASP A 512 14.49 -2.33 33.80
CA ASP A 512 14.13 -2.69 32.41
C ASP A 512 13.75 -1.48 31.56
N LEU A 513 13.11 -0.45 32.16
CA LEU A 513 12.76 0.78 31.44
C LEU A 513 14.02 1.60 31.09
N ASP A 514 14.95 1.73 32.02
CA ASP A 514 16.22 2.43 31.80
C ASP A 514 17.05 1.69 30.73
N LEU A 515 17.07 0.36 30.79
CA LEU A 515 17.77 -0.48 29.81
C LEU A 515 17.15 -0.39 28.41
N LEU A 516 15.82 -0.29 28.29
CA LEU A 516 15.16 -0.03 27.00
C LEU A 516 15.60 1.31 26.40
N GLU A 517 15.72 2.38 27.21
CA GLU A 517 16.16 3.70 26.74
C GLU A 517 17.65 3.65 26.30
N GLU A 518 18.53 2.98 27.04
CA GLU A 518 19.96 2.82 26.71
C GLU A 518 20.15 2.01 25.42
N LEU A 519 19.49 0.86 25.33
CA LEU A 519 19.54 0.00 24.13
C LEU A 519 18.99 0.74 22.91
N SER A 520 17.89 1.49 23.06
CA SER A 520 17.31 2.29 21.97
C SER A 520 18.32 3.28 21.41
N ARG A 521 19.04 4.00 22.27
CA ARG A 521 20.07 4.94 21.86
C ARG A 521 21.20 4.22 21.13
N THR A 522 21.71 3.15 21.73
CA THR A 522 22.83 2.37 21.17
C THR A 522 22.48 1.80 19.79
N ILE A 523 21.30 1.21 19.63
CA ILE A 523 20.88 0.63 18.35
C ILE A 523 20.72 1.72 17.29
N THR A 524 20.07 2.84 17.64
CA THR A 524 19.82 3.96 16.72
C THR A 524 21.12 4.55 16.20
N GLU A 525 22.11 4.77 17.07
CA GLU A 525 23.37 5.43 16.73
C GLU A 525 24.36 4.50 16.00
N THR A 526 24.27 3.19 16.18
CA THR A 526 25.30 2.26 15.70
C THR A 526 24.84 1.25 14.64
N ALA A 527 23.53 1.14 14.38
CA ALA A 527 23.02 0.26 13.34
C ALA A 527 23.40 0.74 11.93
N LEU A 528 23.66 -0.22 11.03
CA LEU A 528 24.19 0.03 9.68
C LEU A 528 23.17 0.72 8.75
N CYS A 529 21.90 0.38 8.84
CA CYS A 529 20.87 0.85 7.89
C CYS A 529 19.63 1.38 8.61
N GLY A 530 18.74 2.02 7.83
CA GLY A 530 17.51 2.65 8.33
C GLY A 530 16.61 1.72 9.13
N LEU A 531 16.55 0.41 8.81
CA LEU A 531 15.76 -0.55 9.59
C LEU A 531 16.23 -0.58 11.05
N GLY A 532 17.52 -0.79 11.30
CA GLY A 532 18.05 -0.82 12.67
C GLY A 532 18.04 0.56 13.33
N GLN A 533 18.36 1.63 12.58
CA GLN A 533 18.38 3.01 13.12
C GLN A 533 17.00 3.49 13.58
N ALA A 534 15.92 2.98 12.98
CA ALA A 534 14.55 3.36 13.31
C ALA A 534 13.78 2.28 14.12
N ALA A 535 14.39 1.12 14.34
CA ALA A 535 13.78 -0.04 15.02
C ALA A 535 13.15 0.30 16.38
N CYS A 536 13.77 1.23 17.10
CA CYS A 536 13.40 1.59 18.46
C CYS A 536 12.33 2.68 18.57
N ASN A 537 11.96 3.34 17.45
CA ASN A 537 11.03 4.47 17.47
C ASN A 537 9.68 4.16 18.12
N PRO A 538 9.01 3.03 17.85
CA PRO A 538 7.77 2.67 18.52
C PRO A 538 7.94 2.54 20.04
N VAL A 539 9.05 1.97 20.51
CA VAL A 539 9.34 1.81 21.94
C VAL A 539 9.59 3.17 22.59
N VAL A 540 10.45 3.99 21.98
CA VAL A 540 10.79 5.33 22.51
C VAL A 540 9.56 6.22 22.58
N SER A 541 8.71 6.24 21.54
CA SER A 541 7.51 7.06 21.51
C SER A 541 6.46 6.59 22.53
N THR A 542 6.25 5.27 22.67
CA THR A 542 5.31 4.74 23.65
C THR A 542 5.81 4.93 25.08
N LEU A 543 7.10 4.75 25.37
CA LEU A 543 7.70 5.09 26.66
C LEU A 543 7.51 6.57 27.02
N LYS A 544 7.70 7.45 26.03
CA LYS A 544 7.55 8.91 26.25
C LYS A 544 6.13 9.30 26.57
N TYR A 545 5.14 8.84 25.81
CA TYR A 545 3.76 9.33 25.92
C TYR A 545 2.89 8.47 26.84
N PHE A 546 3.23 7.21 27.06
CA PHE A 546 2.46 6.25 27.85
C PHE A 546 3.25 5.65 29.01
N ARG A 547 4.20 6.39 29.57
CA ARG A 547 5.05 5.91 30.68
C ARG A 547 4.24 5.36 31.86
N LYS A 548 3.04 5.88 32.11
CA LYS A 548 2.15 5.37 33.17
C LYS A 548 1.72 3.93 32.93
N GLU A 549 1.52 3.51 31.70
CA GLU A 549 1.19 2.12 31.37
C GLU A 549 2.40 1.21 31.62
N TYR A 550 3.60 1.64 31.26
CA TYR A 550 4.83 0.90 31.56
C TYR A 550 5.02 0.76 33.08
N LEU A 551 4.84 1.84 33.84
CA LEU A 551 4.93 1.80 35.32
C LEU A 551 3.90 0.86 35.91
N ALA A 552 2.67 0.84 35.43
CA ALA A 552 1.65 -0.11 35.89
C ALA A 552 2.10 -1.58 35.70
N HIS A 553 2.74 -1.91 34.57
CA HIS A 553 3.28 -3.25 34.34
C HIS A 553 4.47 -3.61 35.27
N VAL A 554 5.40 -2.65 35.52
CA VAL A 554 6.66 -2.97 36.24
C VAL A 554 6.62 -2.68 37.72
N VAL A 555 5.71 -1.84 38.21
CA VAL A 555 5.55 -1.47 39.63
C VAL A 555 4.33 -2.12 40.22
N ASP A 556 3.17 -1.95 39.56
CA ASP A 556 1.91 -2.48 40.09
C ASP A 556 1.69 -3.94 39.68
N HIS A 557 2.52 -4.46 38.75
CA HIS A 557 2.41 -5.78 38.13
C HIS A 557 0.98 -6.07 37.65
N HIS A 558 0.32 -5.02 37.17
CA HIS A 558 -1.05 -5.05 36.66
C HIS A 558 -1.25 -4.09 35.51
N CYS A 559 -1.70 -4.60 34.38
CA CYS A 559 -2.03 -3.76 33.23
C CYS A 559 -3.45 -3.20 33.38
N PRO A 560 -3.63 -1.86 33.40
CA PRO A 560 -4.96 -1.26 33.52
C PRO A 560 -5.85 -1.52 32.27
N ILE A 561 -5.25 -1.89 31.15
CA ILE A 561 -5.95 -2.16 29.88
C ILE A 561 -6.22 -3.66 29.71
N CYS A 562 -5.18 -4.48 29.82
CA CYS A 562 -5.30 -5.92 29.61
C CYS A 562 -5.55 -6.72 30.90
N ASN A 563 -5.64 -6.06 32.07
CA ASN A 563 -5.96 -6.65 33.38
C ASN A 563 -5.16 -7.92 33.71
N GLY A 564 -3.92 -8.01 33.26
CA GLY A 564 -3.11 -9.23 33.40
C GLY A 564 -3.68 -10.46 32.69
N ARG A 565 -4.64 -10.28 31.80
CA ARG A 565 -5.33 -11.37 31.11
C ARG A 565 -4.34 -12.17 30.26
N LYS A 566 -4.06 -13.37 30.69
CA LYS A 566 -3.41 -14.38 29.83
C LYS A 566 -4.41 -14.70 28.73
N ARG A 567 -4.17 -14.18 27.53
CA ARG A 567 -4.94 -14.61 26.37
C ARG A 567 -4.50 -16.02 26.02
N ARG A 568 -5.42 -16.96 26.12
CA ARG A 568 -5.22 -18.33 25.69
C ARG A 568 -5.70 -18.47 24.25
N LEU A 569 -4.82 -18.91 23.36
CA LEU A 569 -5.24 -19.28 22.03
C LEU A 569 -5.85 -20.68 22.06
N VAL A 570 -7.05 -20.81 21.51
CA VAL A 570 -7.76 -22.08 21.42
C VAL A 570 -8.12 -22.40 19.99
N ILE A 571 -8.09 -23.66 19.65
CA ILE A 571 -8.60 -24.16 18.37
C ILE A 571 -10.01 -24.70 18.64
N LYS A 572 -11.01 -24.14 17.95
CA LYS A 572 -12.40 -24.61 17.96
C LYS A 572 -12.49 -25.91 17.20
N PRO A 573 -12.74 -27.06 17.86
CA PRO A 573 -12.71 -28.36 17.19
C PRO A 573 -13.74 -28.49 16.07
N GLU A 574 -14.90 -27.83 16.21
CA GLU A 574 -15.99 -27.83 15.25
C GLU A 574 -15.63 -27.15 13.93
N LEU A 575 -14.73 -26.16 13.95
CA LEU A 575 -14.25 -25.45 12.77
C LEU A 575 -12.94 -26.03 12.23
N CYS A 576 -12.20 -26.77 13.06
CA CYS A 576 -10.89 -27.29 12.68
C CYS A 576 -11.00 -28.48 11.73
N LYS A 577 -10.46 -28.34 10.52
CA LYS A 577 -10.43 -29.43 9.51
C LYS A 577 -9.15 -30.27 9.55
N GLY A 578 -8.28 -30.09 10.56
CA GLY A 578 -7.04 -30.86 10.73
C GLY A 578 -6.04 -30.72 9.57
N CYS A 579 -5.98 -29.54 8.93
CA CYS A 579 -5.09 -29.32 7.77
C CYS A 579 -3.59 -29.16 8.15
N GLY A 580 -3.27 -29.02 9.42
CA GLY A 580 -1.93 -28.89 9.95
C GLY A 580 -1.18 -27.59 9.60
N LYS A 581 -1.85 -26.61 8.98
CA LYS A 581 -1.21 -25.34 8.56
C LYS A 581 -0.76 -24.54 9.78
N CYS A 582 -1.59 -24.45 10.83
CA CYS A 582 -1.24 -23.81 12.09
C CYS A 582 -0.02 -24.46 12.77
N LYS A 583 0.06 -25.79 12.79
CA LYS A 583 1.18 -26.54 13.37
C LYS A 583 2.48 -26.25 12.64
N ARG A 584 2.47 -26.22 11.30
CA ARG A 584 3.68 -25.90 10.49
C ARG A 584 4.16 -24.47 10.65
N ASN A 585 3.25 -23.54 10.97
CA ASN A 585 3.60 -22.13 11.16
C ASN A 585 3.86 -21.74 12.62
N CYS A 586 3.82 -22.70 13.55
CA CYS A 586 4.10 -22.42 14.95
C CYS A 586 5.63 -22.46 15.21
N PRO A 587 6.28 -21.33 15.52
CA PRO A 587 7.72 -21.28 15.75
C PRO A 587 8.15 -22.01 17.04
N MET A 588 7.18 -22.21 17.97
CA MET A 588 7.43 -22.86 19.26
C MET A 588 6.98 -24.32 19.30
N GLU A 589 6.53 -24.87 18.17
CA GLU A 589 5.95 -26.22 18.10
C GLU A 589 4.87 -26.49 19.16
N ALA A 590 4.18 -25.42 19.58
CA ALA A 590 3.14 -25.46 20.62
C ALA A 590 1.81 -26.05 20.13
N ILE A 591 1.71 -26.52 18.86
CA ILE A 591 0.48 -27.06 18.31
C ILE A 591 0.66 -28.53 17.96
N SER A 592 -0.19 -29.36 18.55
CA SER A 592 -0.26 -30.80 18.33
C SER A 592 -1.56 -31.20 17.62
N GLY A 593 -1.54 -32.33 16.95
CA GLY A 593 -2.69 -32.91 16.24
C GLY A 593 -2.25 -33.68 15.02
N GLU A 594 -3.14 -34.56 14.53
CA GLU A 594 -2.96 -35.36 13.33
C GLU A 594 -3.75 -34.79 12.14
N ILE A 595 -3.34 -35.14 10.92
CA ILE A 595 -4.03 -34.72 9.70
C ILE A 595 -5.47 -35.24 9.72
N ARG A 596 -6.43 -34.35 9.41
CA ARG A 596 -7.90 -34.58 9.45
C ARG A 596 -8.50 -34.71 10.86
N MET A 597 -7.70 -34.50 11.91
CA MET A 597 -8.21 -34.43 13.29
C MET A 597 -8.05 -33.01 13.83
N PRO A 598 -8.93 -32.54 14.72
CA PRO A 598 -8.76 -31.24 15.36
C PRO A 598 -7.41 -31.13 16.05
N HIS A 599 -6.76 -29.98 15.88
CA HIS A 599 -5.48 -29.69 16.55
C HIS A 599 -5.72 -29.02 17.89
N THR A 600 -4.74 -29.06 18.77
CA THR A 600 -4.75 -28.40 20.09
C THR A 600 -3.52 -27.51 20.26
N ILE A 601 -3.65 -26.46 21.06
CA ILE A 601 -2.54 -25.56 21.41
C ILE A 601 -2.13 -25.82 22.84
N ASP A 602 -0.84 -26.07 23.04
CA ASP A 602 -0.19 -26.09 24.36
C ASP A 602 0.12 -24.65 24.75
N ASN A 603 -0.70 -24.08 25.63
CA ASN A 603 -0.57 -22.67 26.01
C ASN A 603 0.61 -22.39 26.96
N GLU A 604 1.24 -23.43 27.54
CA GLU A 604 2.48 -23.27 28.30
C GLU A 604 3.69 -23.03 27.37
N LYS A 605 3.64 -23.62 26.17
CA LYS A 605 4.66 -23.42 25.14
C LYS A 605 4.35 -22.26 24.21
N CYS A 606 3.10 -21.81 24.17
CA CYS A 606 2.63 -20.80 23.24
C CYS A 606 3.11 -19.41 23.67
N ILE A 607 3.86 -18.73 22.77
CA ILE A 607 4.29 -17.34 22.98
C ILE A 607 3.26 -16.30 22.47
N HIS A 608 2.04 -16.71 22.18
CA HIS A 608 0.93 -15.89 21.71
C HIS A 608 1.24 -15.01 20.49
N CYS A 609 2.16 -15.41 19.61
CA CYS A 609 2.60 -14.62 18.44
C CYS A 609 1.55 -14.44 17.34
N GLY A 610 0.41 -15.15 17.40
CA GLY A 610 -0.69 -15.05 16.42
C GLY A 610 -0.41 -15.70 15.05
N ALA A 611 0.77 -16.24 14.78
CA ALA A 611 1.14 -16.83 13.49
C ALA A 611 0.19 -17.96 13.04
N CYS A 612 -0.27 -18.77 13.99
CA CYS A 612 -1.25 -19.82 13.72
C CYS A 612 -2.65 -19.28 13.40
N TRP A 613 -3.06 -18.18 14.04
CA TRP A 613 -4.34 -17.53 13.84
C TRP A 613 -4.43 -16.97 12.42
N GLY A 614 -3.48 -16.13 12.01
CA GLY A 614 -3.43 -15.61 10.64
C GLY A 614 -3.24 -16.69 9.55
N ALA A 615 -2.67 -17.85 9.92
CA ALA A 615 -2.49 -18.96 8.98
C ALA A 615 -3.72 -19.86 8.83
N CYS A 616 -4.72 -19.77 9.70
CA CYS A 616 -5.87 -20.68 9.69
C CYS A 616 -6.91 -20.27 8.63
N PRO A 617 -7.07 -21.02 7.52
CA PRO A 617 -8.01 -20.66 6.46
C PRO A 617 -9.49 -20.93 6.83
N PHE A 618 -9.74 -21.55 7.99
CA PHE A 618 -11.07 -21.92 8.45
C PHE A 618 -11.55 -21.07 9.62
N GLY A 619 -10.79 -20.05 10.05
CA GLY A 619 -11.13 -19.24 11.22
C GLY A 619 -11.31 -20.06 12.51
N ALA A 620 -10.64 -21.23 12.59
CA ALA A 620 -10.82 -22.16 13.69
C ALA A 620 -9.99 -21.79 14.96
N ILE A 621 -9.19 -20.73 14.92
CA ILE A 621 -8.37 -20.33 16.06
C ILE A 621 -8.91 -19.02 16.61
N ASP A 622 -9.11 -18.97 17.91
CA ASP A 622 -9.62 -17.82 18.62
C ASP A 622 -8.78 -17.52 19.87
N ALA A 623 -8.84 -16.27 20.32
CA ALA A 623 -8.23 -15.85 21.59
C ALA A 623 -9.35 -15.77 22.64
N ILE A 624 -9.28 -16.63 23.63
CA ILE A 624 -10.16 -16.52 24.81
C ILE A 624 -9.40 -15.93 25.99
N GLU A 625 -10.08 -15.11 26.76
CA GLU A 625 -9.53 -14.56 28.00
C GLU A 625 -9.68 -15.61 29.10
N GLU A 626 -8.61 -15.83 29.86
CA GLU A 626 -8.68 -16.59 31.11
C GLU A 626 -9.12 -15.63 32.22
N ASP A 627 -10.18 -16.00 32.94
CA ASP A 627 -10.67 -15.27 34.12
C ASP A 627 -9.65 -15.31 35.28
#